data_4ba3185a8cd492a439c59e1771ac8a8b
#
_entry.id   4ba3185a8cd492a439c59e1771ac8a8b
#
_cell.length_a   1.000
_cell.length_b   1.000
_cell.length_c   1.000
_cell.angle_alpha   90.00
_cell.angle_beta   90.00
_cell.angle_gamma   90.00
#
_symmetry.space_group_name_H-M   'P 1'
#
loop_
_entity.id
_entity.type
_entity.pdbx_description
1 polymer ?
#
loop_
_entity_poly.entity_id
_entity_poly.type
_entity_poly.pdbx_seq_one_letter_code
_entity_poly.pdbx_strand_id
1 'polypeptide(L)'
;MKSARTESLRTDIADRAGPSKGYAGVVGMAGIASAACVVLLLLAIGPWLLTGRSIEEFGTVDRLYHSVATRMARGLVPYRDFELEYPVGCLPQLFLPILAGTSVRVYRLAYVAEMLVINALLLLALTWHVDRREGRLEARRRLIWYLVSFLFLGRLIISRIDVVTALLMYVAALSWAARKPILWGSLAALGGLVKIVPALIVLPASLGELARPRSTRLVGTITFAVCSAVGVSFWYLLGHSGMVSAIRFHAERVLEIESVYAGLLMLLGRLGGEPFGVQWGHGSYEVVSSLSPAILAASRYIQLALLGISLIPLARSGSDRGLQCCGALTLAFIVTAPVLSP
;
A
#
# COMPACT_ATOMS: atom_id res chain seq x y z
N MET A 1 28.47 -40.51 34.03
CA MET A 1 27.09 -40.01 33.82
C MET A 1 27.01 -38.65 33.11
N LYS A 2 28.05 -37.82 32.98
CA LYS A 2 28.01 -36.52 32.25
C LYS A 2 28.15 -36.66 30.71
N SER A 3 28.79 -37.73 30.19
CA SER A 3 29.07 -37.92 28.76
C SER A 3 27.79 -38.25 27.96
N ALA A 4 26.91 -39.10 28.47
CA ALA A 4 25.70 -39.50 27.78
C ALA A 4 24.64 -38.38 27.56
N ARG A 5 24.63 -37.38 28.44
CA ARG A 5 23.71 -36.23 28.35
C ARG A 5 24.12 -35.20 27.28
N THR A 6 25.42 -35.14 26.98
CA THR A 6 25.98 -34.21 25.95
C THR A 6 25.78 -34.77 24.54
N GLU A 7 25.76 -36.10 24.39
CA GLU A 7 25.51 -36.76 23.12
C GLU A 7 24.04 -36.74 22.73
N SER A 8 23.12 -36.92 23.68
CA SER A 8 21.68 -36.79 23.46
C SER A 8 21.25 -35.38 23.03
N LEU A 9 21.89 -34.36 23.58
CA LEU A 9 21.65 -32.95 23.16
C LEU A 9 22.20 -32.64 21.76
N ARG A 10 23.29 -33.28 21.34
CA ARG A 10 23.83 -33.12 19.98
C ARG A 10 23.00 -33.79 18.91
N THR A 11 22.43 -34.97 19.20
CA THR A 11 21.53 -35.64 18.27
C THR A 11 20.20 -34.93 18.13
N ASP A 12 19.63 -34.35 19.20
CA ASP A 12 18.40 -33.54 19.13
C ASP A 12 18.57 -32.24 18.35
N ILE A 13 19.77 -31.66 18.37
CA ILE A 13 20.08 -30.42 17.58
C ILE A 13 20.32 -30.77 16.11
N ALA A 14 20.94 -31.91 15.80
CA ALA A 14 21.17 -32.36 14.44
C ALA A 14 19.89 -32.77 13.71
N ASP A 15 18.92 -33.38 14.41
CA ASP A 15 17.61 -33.75 13.87
C ASP A 15 16.70 -32.52 13.60
N ARG A 16 16.91 -31.43 14.33
CA ARG A 16 16.19 -30.15 14.06
C ARG A 16 16.79 -29.35 12.92
N ALA A 17 18.01 -29.66 12.48
CA ALA A 17 18.76 -28.94 11.45
C ALA A 17 18.79 -29.62 10.07
N GLY A 18 17.82 -30.48 9.75
CA GLY A 18 17.72 -31.12 8.45
C GLY A 18 17.57 -30.10 7.29
N PRO A 19 18.57 -29.95 6.41
CA PRO A 19 18.59 -28.91 5.36
C PRO A 19 17.54 -29.09 4.25
N SER A 20 16.87 -30.22 4.19
CA SER A 20 15.92 -30.53 3.11
C SER A 20 14.51 -29.90 3.26
N LYS A 21 14.09 -29.56 4.48
CA LYS A 21 12.75 -28.98 4.71
C LYS A 21 12.63 -27.51 4.28
N GLY A 22 13.73 -26.77 4.23
CA GLY A 22 13.73 -25.34 3.84
C GLY A 22 13.51 -25.14 2.34
N TYR A 23 14.24 -25.88 1.50
CA TYR A 23 14.20 -25.70 0.03
C TYR A 23 12.88 -26.20 -0.58
N ALA A 24 12.39 -27.37 -0.20
CA ALA A 24 11.10 -27.88 -0.68
C ALA A 24 9.91 -26.96 -0.29
N GLY A 25 10.03 -26.26 0.85
CA GLY A 25 9.05 -25.26 1.28
C GLY A 25 9.03 -24.03 0.38
N VAL A 26 10.20 -23.47 0.05
CA VAL A 26 10.34 -22.28 -0.79
C VAL A 26 9.87 -22.56 -2.22
N VAL A 27 10.23 -23.69 -2.81
CA VAL A 27 9.79 -24.08 -4.17
C VAL A 27 8.28 -24.29 -4.23
N GLY A 28 7.68 -24.91 -3.21
CA GLY A 28 6.22 -25.08 -3.14
C GLY A 28 5.47 -23.75 -3.02
N MET A 29 6.00 -22.80 -2.27
CA MET A 29 5.37 -21.48 -2.10
C MET A 29 5.58 -20.57 -3.31
N ALA A 30 6.75 -20.60 -3.94
CA ALA A 30 6.97 -19.90 -5.21
C ALA A 30 6.01 -20.40 -6.29
N GLY A 31 5.74 -21.71 -6.34
CA GLY A 31 4.72 -22.29 -7.24
C GLY A 31 3.30 -21.78 -6.96
N ILE A 32 2.91 -21.69 -5.69
CA ILE A 32 1.59 -21.15 -5.30
C ILE A 32 1.50 -19.65 -5.63
N ALA A 33 2.53 -18.87 -5.34
CA ALA A 33 2.57 -17.45 -5.67
C ALA A 33 2.52 -17.23 -7.21
N SER A 34 3.24 -18.05 -7.97
CA SER A 34 3.21 -18.01 -9.44
C SER A 34 1.84 -18.39 -9.99
N ALA A 35 1.20 -19.44 -9.47
CA ALA A 35 -0.17 -19.80 -9.84
C ALA A 35 -1.17 -18.70 -9.51
N ALA A 36 -1.04 -18.05 -8.35
CA ALA A 36 -1.84 -16.90 -7.98
C ALA A 36 -1.65 -15.74 -8.97
N CYS A 37 -0.41 -15.44 -9.37
CA CYS A 37 -0.14 -14.41 -10.38
C CYS A 37 -0.74 -14.74 -11.74
N VAL A 38 -0.72 -16.01 -12.16
CA VAL A 38 -1.39 -16.45 -13.40
C VAL A 38 -2.90 -16.26 -13.29
N VAL A 39 -3.51 -16.63 -12.16
CA VAL A 39 -4.95 -16.40 -11.91
C VAL A 39 -5.27 -14.91 -11.94
N LEU A 40 -4.45 -14.08 -11.29
CA LEU A 40 -4.60 -12.63 -11.32
C LEU A 40 -4.51 -12.07 -12.75
N LEU A 41 -3.55 -12.56 -13.54
CA LEU A 41 -3.40 -12.19 -14.95
C LEU A 41 -4.63 -12.60 -15.75
N LEU A 42 -5.12 -13.83 -15.59
CA LEU A 42 -6.32 -14.32 -16.27
C LEU A 42 -7.57 -13.53 -15.87
N LEU A 43 -7.73 -13.17 -14.61
CA LEU A 43 -8.83 -12.34 -14.14
C LEU A 43 -8.74 -10.90 -14.65
N ALA A 44 -7.54 -10.38 -14.84
CA ALA A 44 -7.31 -9.05 -15.38
C ALA A 44 -7.54 -8.97 -16.89
N ILE A 45 -7.12 -10.00 -17.64
CA ILE A 45 -7.15 -10.03 -19.12
C ILE A 45 -8.37 -10.82 -19.63
N GLY A 46 -8.86 -11.80 -18.87
CA GLY A 46 -9.94 -12.70 -19.26
C GLY A 46 -11.20 -11.99 -19.78
N PRO A 47 -11.74 -10.99 -19.09
CA PRO A 47 -12.90 -10.25 -19.59
C PRO A 47 -12.66 -9.58 -20.95
N TRP A 48 -11.43 -9.10 -21.20
CA TRP A 48 -11.04 -8.53 -22.50
C TRP A 48 -10.95 -9.60 -23.60
N LEU A 49 -10.35 -10.75 -23.29
CA LEU A 49 -10.29 -11.86 -24.24
C LEU A 49 -11.67 -12.41 -24.59
N LEU A 50 -12.61 -12.40 -23.62
CA LEU A 50 -13.96 -12.94 -23.81
C LEU A 50 -14.91 -11.96 -24.49
N THR A 51 -14.76 -10.66 -24.28
CA THR A 51 -15.75 -9.66 -24.75
C THR A 51 -15.29 -8.90 -26.00
N GLY A 52 -14.02 -8.99 -26.38
CA GLY A 52 -13.44 -8.21 -27.50
C GLY A 52 -13.51 -6.68 -27.29
N ARG A 53 -14.05 -6.22 -26.15
CA ARG A 53 -14.15 -4.79 -25.85
C ARG A 53 -12.76 -4.23 -25.60
N SER A 54 -12.48 -3.09 -26.21
CA SER A 54 -11.25 -2.35 -25.97
C SER A 54 -11.12 -2.07 -24.46
N ILE A 55 -9.87 -2.09 -23.97
CA ILE A 55 -9.56 -1.84 -22.55
C ILE A 55 -9.74 -0.34 -22.24
N GLU A 56 -10.87 0.24 -22.61
CA GLU A 56 -11.17 1.67 -22.36
C GLU A 56 -11.23 2.03 -20.87
N GLU A 57 -11.32 1.01 -20.01
CA GLU A 57 -11.48 1.17 -18.56
C GLU A 57 -10.16 1.39 -17.79
N PHE A 58 -9.00 1.43 -18.44
CA PHE A 58 -7.74 1.88 -17.83
C PHE A 58 -7.58 3.41 -17.89
N GLY A 59 -8.67 4.16 -17.72
CA GLY A 59 -8.69 5.60 -17.91
C GLY A 59 -7.60 6.36 -17.15
N THR A 60 -7.29 5.97 -15.92
CA THR A 60 -6.21 6.58 -15.13
C THR A 60 -4.83 6.23 -15.71
N VAL A 61 -4.59 4.96 -16.08
CA VAL A 61 -3.31 4.53 -16.66
C VAL A 61 -3.08 5.19 -18.01
N ASP A 62 -4.10 5.22 -18.87
CA ASP A 62 -3.97 5.72 -20.24
C ASP A 62 -3.93 7.23 -20.32
N ARG A 63 -4.80 7.90 -19.56
CA ARG A 63 -4.94 9.36 -19.64
C ARG A 63 -3.96 10.09 -18.73
N LEU A 64 -3.82 9.64 -17.49
CA LEU A 64 -2.99 10.33 -16.51
C LEU A 64 -1.55 9.78 -16.51
N TYR A 65 -1.35 8.49 -16.18
CA TYR A 65 0.00 7.95 -15.98
C TYR A 65 0.83 7.98 -17.26
N HIS A 66 0.26 7.55 -18.39
CA HIS A 66 0.95 7.60 -19.67
C HIS A 66 1.25 9.05 -20.10
N SER A 67 0.33 9.99 -19.86
CA SER A 67 0.56 11.41 -20.15
C SER A 67 1.72 11.98 -19.34
N VAL A 68 1.75 11.71 -18.03
CA VAL A 68 2.84 12.11 -17.13
C VAL A 68 4.17 11.50 -17.60
N ALA A 69 4.21 10.20 -17.83
CA ALA A 69 5.40 9.49 -18.30
C ALA A 69 5.92 10.04 -19.64
N THR A 70 5.02 10.35 -20.57
CA THR A 70 5.37 10.92 -21.88
C THR A 70 5.97 12.32 -21.73
N ARG A 71 5.42 13.17 -20.85
CA ARG A 71 5.98 14.50 -20.57
C ARG A 71 7.37 14.38 -19.96
N MET A 72 7.56 13.47 -18.99
CA MET A 72 8.88 13.21 -18.39
C MET A 72 9.89 12.69 -19.44
N ALA A 73 9.48 11.79 -20.32
CA ALA A 73 10.34 11.27 -21.40
C ALA A 73 10.76 12.36 -22.41
N ARG A 74 9.99 13.44 -22.53
CA ARG A 74 10.31 14.63 -23.30
C ARG A 74 11.20 15.63 -22.57
N GLY A 75 11.64 15.30 -21.33
CA GLY A 75 12.50 16.16 -20.53
C GLY A 75 11.76 17.20 -19.68
N LEU A 76 10.43 17.16 -19.65
CA LEU A 76 9.66 18.05 -18.78
C LEU A 76 9.71 17.54 -17.33
N VAL A 77 9.91 18.45 -16.38
CA VAL A 77 10.06 18.16 -14.96
C VAL A 77 8.69 18.25 -14.28
N PRO A 78 8.21 17.18 -13.62
CA PRO A 78 6.97 17.22 -12.84
C PRO A 78 6.99 18.34 -11.81
N TYR A 79 5.82 18.88 -11.52
CA TYR A 79 5.55 19.99 -10.58
C TYR A 79 6.12 21.35 -11.01
N ARG A 80 7.16 21.39 -11.84
CA ARG A 80 7.73 22.63 -12.38
C ARG A 80 7.13 22.98 -13.74
N ASP A 81 7.14 22.04 -14.68
CA ASP A 81 6.73 22.27 -16.06
C ASP A 81 5.29 21.82 -16.32
N PHE A 82 4.73 21.02 -15.42
CA PHE A 82 3.32 20.60 -15.43
C PHE A 82 2.85 20.16 -14.03
N GLU A 83 1.56 20.33 -13.78
CA GLU A 83 0.94 19.92 -12.53
C GLU A 83 0.88 18.41 -12.42
N LEU A 84 1.18 17.90 -11.23
CA LEU A 84 1.05 16.50 -10.85
C LEU A 84 0.56 16.41 -9.41
N GLU A 85 -0.54 15.71 -9.22
CA GLU A 85 -1.18 15.53 -7.91
C GLU A 85 -0.51 14.47 -7.04
N TYR A 86 0.24 13.54 -7.65
CA TYR A 86 0.91 12.46 -6.94
C TYR A 86 2.18 12.93 -6.24
N PRO A 87 2.51 12.39 -5.03
CA PRO A 87 3.78 12.68 -4.38
C PRO A 87 4.98 12.16 -5.19
N VAL A 88 6.16 12.71 -4.91
CA VAL A 88 7.39 12.45 -5.69
C VAL A 88 7.82 10.98 -5.71
N GLY A 89 7.50 10.22 -4.68
CA GLY A 89 7.85 8.80 -4.59
C GLY A 89 7.15 7.89 -5.60
N CYS A 90 6.09 8.36 -6.25
CA CYS A 90 5.41 7.59 -7.30
C CYS A 90 6.03 7.77 -8.69
N LEU A 91 6.90 8.77 -8.89
CA LEU A 91 7.49 9.06 -10.20
C LEU A 91 8.18 7.86 -10.86
N PRO A 92 8.97 7.03 -10.13
CA PRO A 92 9.56 5.84 -10.72
C PRO A 92 8.54 4.88 -11.33
N GLN A 93 7.45 4.60 -10.62
CA GLN A 93 6.39 3.69 -11.07
C GLN A 93 5.61 4.26 -12.27
N LEU A 94 5.45 5.58 -12.33
CA LEU A 94 4.83 6.22 -13.47
C LEU A 94 5.76 6.24 -14.69
N PHE A 95 7.07 6.41 -14.47
CA PHE A 95 8.05 6.55 -15.54
C PHE A 95 8.54 5.23 -16.11
N LEU A 96 8.75 4.22 -15.27
CA LEU A 96 9.36 2.95 -15.68
C LEU A 96 8.69 2.28 -16.90
N PRO A 97 7.34 2.23 -16.98
CA PRO A 97 6.65 1.60 -18.12
C PRO A 97 6.93 2.25 -19.48
N ILE A 98 7.27 3.57 -19.53
CA ILE A 98 7.53 4.26 -20.81
C ILE A 98 8.79 3.78 -21.49
N LEU A 99 9.72 3.18 -20.72
CA LEU A 99 10.96 2.60 -21.24
C LEU A 99 10.71 1.39 -22.15
N ALA A 100 9.58 0.72 -22.02
CA ALA A 100 9.16 -0.37 -22.90
C ALA A 100 8.63 0.15 -24.26
N GLY A 101 8.13 1.39 -24.30
CA GLY A 101 7.65 2.04 -25.50
C GLY A 101 6.66 3.16 -25.20
N THR A 102 6.57 4.11 -26.13
CA THR A 102 5.81 5.35 -25.97
C THR A 102 4.33 5.27 -26.35
N SER A 103 3.91 4.18 -27.03
CA SER A 103 2.50 4.01 -27.35
C SER A 103 1.67 3.67 -26.10
N VAL A 104 0.46 4.20 -25.98
CA VAL A 104 -0.46 3.95 -24.86
C VAL A 104 -0.63 2.45 -24.58
N ARG A 105 -0.72 1.64 -25.65
CA ARG A 105 -0.91 0.19 -25.51
C ARG A 105 0.32 -0.48 -24.88
N VAL A 106 1.53 -0.15 -25.35
CA VAL A 106 2.78 -0.73 -24.81
C VAL A 106 2.99 -0.27 -23.37
N TYR A 107 2.80 1.03 -23.11
CA TYR A 107 2.86 1.59 -21.76
C TYR A 107 1.92 0.86 -20.81
N ARG A 108 0.64 0.69 -21.17
CA ARG A 108 -0.35 -0.03 -20.38
C ARG A 108 0.07 -1.46 -20.05
N LEU A 109 0.54 -2.20 -21.05
CA LEU A 109 1.01 -3.58 -20.83
C LEU A 109 2.21 -3.63 -19.89
N ALA A 110 3.17 -2.72 -20.05
CA ALA A 110 4.34 -2.62 -19.17
C ALA A 110 3.93 -2.24 -17.74
N TYR A 111 3.00 -1.29 -17.57
CA TYR A 111 2.47 -0.89 -16.26
C TYR A 111 1.75 -2.06 -15.57
N VAL A 112 0.88 -2.76 -16.28
CA VAL A 112 0.20 -3.95 -15.74
C VAL A 112 1.20 -5.03 -15.35
N ALA A 113 2.24 -5.27 -16.17
CA ALA A 113 3.30 -6.22 -15.83
C ALA A 113 4.05 -5.81 -14.56
N GLU A 114 4.40 -4.52 -14.41
CA GLU A 114 5.00 -3.97 -13.20
C GLU A 114 4.11 -4.20 -11.97
N MET A 115 2.83 -3.85 -12.05
CA MET A 115 1.89 -4.06 -10.93
C MET A 115 1.72 -5.54 -10.59
N LEU A 116 1.73 -6.44 -11.57
CA LEU A 116 1.70 -7.89 -11.32
C LEU A 116 2.96 -8.40 -10.61
N VAL A 117 4.15 -7.90 -11.00
CA VAL A 117 5.40 -8.23 -10.31
C VAL A 117 5.36 -7.76 -8.85
N ILE A 118 4.89 -6.55 -8.60
CA ILE A 118 4.76 -6.01 -7.24
C ILE A 118 3.73 -6.81 -6.41
N ASN A 119 2.61 -7.20 -7.01
CA ASN A 119 1.64 -8.11 -6.38
C ASN A 119 2.26 -9.46 -6.04
N ALA A 120 3.07 -10.03 -6.96
CA ALA A 120 3.78 -11.28 -6.72
C ALA A 120 4.75 -11.17 -5.53
N LEU A 121 5.49 -10.07 -5.43
CA LEU A 121 6.40 -9.79 -4.32
C LEU A 121 5.63 -9.65 -3.00
N LEU A 122 4.49 -8.97 -3.00
CA LEU A 122 3.63 -8.83 -1.83
C LEU A 122 3.09 -10.20 -1.36
N LEU A 123 2.58 -11.01 -2.30
CA LEU A 123 2.10 -12.36 -2.01
C LEU A 123 3.20 -13.27 -1.50
N LEU A 124 4.38 -13.20 -2.10
CA LEU A 124 5.54 -13.98 -1.66
C LEU A 124 5.96 -13.58 -0.24
N ALA A 125 6.02 -12.28 0.05
CA ALA A 125 6.35 -11.78 1.38
C ALA A 125 5.29 -12.22 2.42
N LEU A 126 4.00 -12.12 2.08
CA LEU A 126 2.90 -12.52 2.94
C LEU A 126 2.93 -14.03 3.22
N THR A 127 2.96 -14.86 2.18
CA THR A 127 2.91 -16.31 2.31
C THR A 127 4.14 -16.85 3.03
N TRP A 128 5.34 -16.33 2.71
CA TRP A 128 6.58 -16.72 3.39
C TRP A 128 6.58 -16.37 4.88
N HIS A 129 6.08 -15.18 5.23
CA HIS A 129 6.01 -14.77 6.63
C HIS A 129 5.03 -15.62 7.43
N VAL A 130 3.82 -15.83 6.89
CA VAL A 130 2.77 -16.61 7.56
C VAL A 130 3.16 -18.08 7.66
N ASP A 131 3.73 -18.70 6.61
CA ASP A 131 4.19 -20.08 6.63
C ASP A 131 5.21 -20.34 7.75
N ARG A 132 6.13 -19.41 7.94
CA ARG A 132 7.15 -19.53 8.98
C ARG A 132 6.63 -19.37 10.40
N ARG A 133 5.57 -18.60 10.58
CA ARG A 133 5.02 -18.29 11.91
C ARG A 133 3.82 -19.12 12.29
N GLU A 134 2.93 -19.36 11.36
CA GLU A 134 1.61 -19.94 11.59
C GLU A 134 1.43 -21.26 10.83
N GLY A 135 2.36 -21.61 9.94
CA GLY A 135 2.38 -22.84 9.15
C GLY A 135 1.65 -22.76 7.82
N ARG A 136 1.83 -23.80 6.99
CA ARG A 136 1.37 -23.83 5.59
C ARG A 136 -0.14 -23.70 5.41
N LEU A 137 -0.91 -24.27 6.34
CA LEU A 137 -2.37 -24.22 6.22
C LEU A 137 -2.88 -22.78 6.32
N GLU A 138 -2.37 -22.02 7.28
CA GLU A 138 -2.74 -20.62 7.46
C GLU A 138 -2.21 -19.75 6.32
N ALA A 139 -0.99 -20.00 5.82
CA ALA A 139 -0.47 -19.32 4.64
C ALA A 139 -1.38 -19.50 3.41
N ARG A 140 -1.87 -20.75 3.18
CA ARG A 140 -2.84 -21.02 2.10
C ARG A 140 -4.18 -20.30 2.32
N ARG A 141 -4.67 -20.28 3.55
CA ARG A 141 -5.91 -19.60 3.92
C ARG A 141 -5.81 -18.10 3.64
N ARG A 142 -4.71 -17.44 4.04
CA ARG A 142 -4.46 -16.01 3.75
C ARG A 142 -4.35 -15.74 2.27
N LEU A 143 -3.69 -16.62 1.52
CA LEU A 143 -3.62 -16.52 0.07
C LEU A 143 -5.00 -16.61 -0.59
N ILE A 144 -5.84 -17.56 -0.16
CA ILE A 144 -7.22 -17.68 -0.67
C ILE A 144 -8.00 -16.39 -0.40
N TRP A 145 -7.92 -15.85 0.81
CA TRP A 145 -8.58 -14.58 1.13
C TRP A 145 -8.07 -13.41 0.28
N TYR A 146 -6.77 -13.37 0.00
CA TYR A 146 -6.22 -12.36 -0.90
C TYR A 146 -6.80 -12.52 -2.33
N LEU A 147 -6.86 -13.73 -2.85
CA LEU A 147 -7.43 -14.01 -4.17
C LEU A 147 -8.93 -13.69 -4.24
N VAL A 148 -9.67 -14.01 -3.17
CA VAL A 148 -11.10 -13.63 -3.07
C VAL A 148 -11.24 -12.10 -3.07
N SER A 149 -10.42 -11.39 -2.30
CA SER A 149 -10.41 -9.92 -2.30
C SER A 149 -10.12 -9.35 -3.69
N PHE A 150 -9.25 -10.02 -4.46
CA PHE A 150 -8.96 -9.64 -5.83
C PHE A 150 -10.17 -9.75 -6.75
N LEU A 151 -11.03 -10.74 -6.57
CA LEU A 151 -12.28 -10.87 -7.33
C LEU A 151 -13.20 -9.65 -7.12
N PHE A 152 -13.24 -9.10 -5.89
CA PHE A 152 -14.03 -7.91 -5.58
C PHE A 152 -13.40 -6.61 -6.05
N LEU A 153 -12.08 -6.48 -5.93
CA LEU A 153 -11.34 -5.29 -6.34
C LEU A 153 -11.08 -5.26 -7.86
N GLY A 154 -11.08 -6.43 -8.49
CA GLY A 154 -10.95 -6.56 -9.93
C GLY A 154 -9.72 -5.84 -10.48
N ARG A 155 -9.95 -4.99 -11.49
CA ARG A 155 -8.88 -4.26 -12.18
C ARG A 155 -8.19 -3.20 -11.32
N LEU A 156 -8.80 -2.72 -10.25
CA LEU A 156 -8.22 -1.69 -9.39
C LEU A 156 -6.83 -2.08 -8.87
N ILE A 157 -6.62 -3.37 -8.59
CA ILE A 157 -5.32 -3.86 -8.08
C ILE A 157 -4.18 -3.69 -9.09
N ILE A 158 -4.48 -3.74 -10.40
CA ILE A 158 -3.47 -3.65 -11.47
C ILE A 158 -3.47 -2.31 -12.20
N SER A 159 -4.47 -1.46 -11.95
CA SER A 159 -4.57 -0.13 -12.56
C SER A 159 -4.20 1.01 -11.61
N ARG A 160 -3.97 0.70 -10.33
CA ARG A 160 -3.64 1.68 -9.30
C ARG A 160 -2.29 1.38 -8.67
N ILE A 161 -1.61 2.44 -8.25
CA ILE A 161 -0.30 2.38 -7.57
C ILE A 161 -0.39 1.82 -6.13
N ASP A 162 -1.58 1.56 -5.63
CA ASP A 162 -1.85 1.15 -4.24
C ASP A 162 -1.14 -0.14 -3.83
N VAL A 163 -0.87 -1.04 -4.75
CA VAL A 163 -0.12 -2.28 -4.46
C VAL A 163 1.33 -2.00 -4.08
N VAL A 164 1.96 -0.96 -4.65
CA VAL A 164 3.30 -0.50 -4.25
C VAL A 164 3.28 -0.04 -2.80
N THR A 165 2.29 0.78 -2.47
CA THR A 165 2.03 1.27 -1.12
C THR A 165 1.83 0.12 -0.13
N ALA A 166 1.02 -0.88 -0.50
CA ALA A 166 0.75 -2.05 0.32
C ALA A 166 2.02 -2.89 0.56
N LEU A 167 2.84 -3.11 -0.46
CA LEU A 167 4.12 -3.82 -0.33
C LEU A 167 5.07 -3.10 0.61
N LEU A 168 5.30 -1.80 0.39
CA LEU A 168 6.21 -0.99 1.22
C LEU A 168 5.75 -0.97 2.67
N MET A 169 4.46 -0.78 2.93
CA MET A 169 3.89 -0.79 4.26
C MET A 169 4.03 -2.16 4.93
N TYR A 170 3.74 -3.24 4.20
CA TYR A 170 3.84 -4.60 4.74
C TYR A 170 5.28 -4.95 5.11
N VAL A 171 6.25 -4.67 4.23
CA VAL A 171 7.67 -4.93 4.50
C VAL A 171 8.21 -4.02 5.61
N ALA A 172 7.75 -2.77 5.70
CA ALA A 172 8.07 -1.88 6.82
C ALA A 172 7.58 -2.46 8.15
N ALA A 173 6.32 -2.93 8.21
CA ALA A 173 5.76 -3.56 9.40
C ALA A 173 6.51 -4.84 9.82
N LEU A 174 6.86 -5.70 8.86
CA LEU A 174 7.70 -6.88 9.11
C LEU A 174 9.10 -6.51 9.62
N SER A 175 9.69 -5.46 9.07
CA SER A 175 11.02 -4.97 9.46
C SER A 175 10.99 -4.42 10.89
N TRP A 176 9.91 -3.72 11.26
CA TRP A 176 9.69 -3.27 12.62
C TRP A 176 9.53 -4.45 13.59
N ALA A 177 8.71 -5.44 13.26
CA ALA A 177 8.55 -6.67 14.05
C ALA A 177 9.86 -7.45 14.19
N ALA A 178 10.68 -7.46 13.14
CA ALA A 178 12.02 -8.07 13.13
C ALA A 178 13.10 -7.22 13.82
N ARG A 179 12.74 -6.11 14.44
CA ARG A 179 13.63 -5.15 15.12
C ARG A 179 14.76 -4.61 14.23
N LYS A 180 14.44 -4.33 12.96
CA LYS A 180 15.34 -3.71 11.99
C LYS A 180 15.00 -2.22 11.83
N PRO A 181 15.46 -1.34 12.75
CA PRO A 181 14.97 0.04 12.83
C PRO A 181 15.24 0.86 11.57
N ILE A 182 16.45 0.78 11.02
CA ILE A 182 16.81 1.52 9.81
C ILE A 182 15.91 1.10 8.63
N LEU A 183 15.69 -0.20 8.46
CA LEU A 183 14.91 -0.72 7.33
C LEU A 183 13.43 -0.28 7.42
N TRP A 184 12.79 -0.42 8.58
CA TRP A 184 11.39 -0.01 8.72
C TRP A 184 11.22 1.50 8.54
N GLY A 185 12.15 2.30 9.09
CA GLY A 185 12.08 3.75 8.96
C GLY A 185 12.25 4.21 7.52
N SER A 186 13.21 3.66 6.79
CA SER A 186 13.42 3.96 5.36
C SER A 186 12.23 3.54 4.49
N LEU A 187 11.68 2.33 4.71
CA LEU A 187 10.54 1.83 3.92
C LEU A 187 9.26 2.60 4.22
N ALA A 188 9.02 2.99 5.47
CA ALA A 188 7.88 3.81 5.83
C ALA A 188 7.98 5.22 5.22
N ALA A 189 9.19 5.80 5.20
CA ALA A 189 9.43 7.10 4.55
C ALA A 189 9.22 7.01 3.03
N LEU A 190 9.81 6.01 2.37
CA LEU A 190 9.62 5.80 0.94
C LEU A 190 8.14 5.58 0.60
N GLY A 191 7.47 4.73 1.38
CA GLY A 191 6.04 4.50 1.22
C GLY A 191 5.20 5.77 1.43
N GLY A 192 5.53 6.58 2.43
CA GLY A 192 4.89 7.88 2.70
C GLY A 192 5.09 8.89 1.57
N LEU A 193 6.22 8.82 0.85
CA LEU A 193 6.49 9.62 -0.34
C LEU A 193 5.76 9.09 -1.59
N VAL A 194 5.32 7.84 -1.61
CA VAL A 194 4.43 7.29 -2.66
C VAL A 194 2.98 7.64 -2.35
N LYS A 195 2.56 7.40 -1.11
CA LYS A 195 1.21 7.68 -0.59
C LYS A 195 1.29 7.79 0.93
N ILE A 196 0.55 8.69 1.55
CA ILE A 196 0.68 8.99 2.98
C ILE A 196 0.43 7.78 3.91
N VAL A 197 -0.37 6.81 3.48
CA VAL A 197 -0.82 5.67 4.31
C VAL A 197 0.33 4.89 4.96
N PRO A 198 1.42 4.51 4.26
CA PRO A 198 2.56 3.82 4.90
C PRO A 198 3.25 4.62 6.00
N ALA A 199 3.20 5.96 5.94
CA ALA A 199 3.78 6.80 6.98
C ALA A 199 3.06 6.65 8.33
N LEU A 200 1.79 6.19 8.33
CA LEU A 200 1.03 5.98 9.57
C LEU A 200 1.66 4.94 10.49
N ILE A 201 2.46 3.99 9.95
CA ILE A 201 3.18 3.00 10.77
C ILE A 201 4.18 3.65 11.73
N VAL A 202 4.62 4.87 11.43
CA VAL A 202 5.55 5.62 12.29
C VAL A 202 4.98 5.83 13.70
N LEU A 203 3.69 6.06 13.82
CA LEU A 203 3.04 6.31 15.11
C LEU A 203 3.20 5.12 16.09
N PRO A 204 2.70 3.91 15.76
CA PRO A 204 2.87 2.75 16.64
C PRO A 204 4.32 2.30 16.76
N ALA A 205 5.10 2.40 15.69
CA ALA A 205 6.49 1.97 15.72
C ALA A 205 7.35 2.86 16.63
N SER A 206 7.15 4.19 16.59
CA SER A 206 7.86 5.14 17.47
C SER A 206 7.50 4.92 18.93
N LEU A 207 6.21 4.71 19.26
CA LEU A 207 5.79 4.39 20.62
C LEU A 207 6.42 3.08 21.11
N GLY A 208 6.46 2.05 20.24
CA GLY A 208 7.15 0.80 20.55
C GLY A 208 8.67 0.96 20.75
N GLU A 209 9.31 1.88 20.02
CA GLU A 209 10.72 2.19 20.18
C GLU A 209 11.03 2.93 21.49
N LEU A 210 10.13 3.78 21.97
CA LEU A 210 10.30 4.47 23.25
C LEU A 210 10.41 3.51 24.44
N ALA A 211 9.83 2.31 24.34
CA ALA A 211 9.93 1.27 25.36
C ALA A 211 11.25 0.47 25.31
N ARG A 212 12.12 0.72 24.33
CA ARG A 212 13.39 -0.02 24.14
C ARG A 212 14.55 0.60 24.94
N PRO A 213 15.68 -0.14 25.08
CA PRO A 213 16.91 0.37 25.69
C PRO A 213 17.39 1.66 25.00
N ARG A 214 18.05 2.54 25.74
CA ARG A 214 18.48 3.86 25.25
C ARG A 214 19.31 3.81 23.96
N SER A 215 20.17 2.81 23.78
CA SER A 215 21.05 2.67 22.61
C SER A 215 20.34 2.43 21.28
N THR A 216 19.10 1.92 21.30
CA THR A 216 18.32 1.60 20.09
C THR A 216 17.02 2.41 20.02
N ARG A 217 16.84 3.33 20.97
CA ARG A 217 15.62 4.12 21.09
C ARG A 217 15.52 5.10 19.94
N LEU A 218 14.36 5.12 19.30
CA LEU A 218 14.01 6.04 18.21
C LEU A 218 14.89 5.98 16.95
N VAL A 219 15.76 4.98 16.79
CA VAL A 219 16.61 4.87 15.58
C VAL A 219 15.77 4.80 14.32
N GLY A 220 14.71 3.99 14.30
CA GLY A 220 13.83 3.89 13.14
C GLY A 220 13.01 5.16 12.91
N THR A 221 12.54 5.79 13.98
CA THR A 221 11.84 7.08 13.91
C THR A 221 12.72 8.19 13.35
N ILE A 222 13.96 8.27 13.80
CA ILE A 222 14.95 9.23 13.26
C ILE A 222 15.25 8.92 11.80
N THR A 223 15.43 7.65 11.45
CA THR A 223 15.64 7.23 10.05
C THR A 223 14.46 7.64 9.18
N PHE A 224 13.22 7.40 9.64
CA PHE A 224 12.02 7.86 8.94
C PHE A 224 12.04 9.37 8.74
N ALA A 225 12.32 10.13 9.79
CA ALA A 225 12.32 11.59 9.72
C ALA A 225 13.38 12.11 8.73
N VAL A 226 14.60 11.55 8.78
CA VAL A 226 15.70 11.92 7.87
C VAL A 226 15.36 11.56 6.43
N CYS A 227 14.93 10.33 6.15
CA CYS A 227 14.55 9.91 4.80
C CYS A 227 13.36 10.71 4.24
N SER A 228 12.36 11.00 5.09
CA SER A 228 11.23 11.86 4.70
C SER A 228 11.69 13.30 4.41
N ALA A 229 12.55 13.86 5.24
CA ALA A 229 13.09 15.20 5.02
C ALA A 229 13.88 15.28 3.71
N VAL A 230 14.73 14.29 3.43
CA VAL A 230 15.47 14.20 2.15
C VAL A 230 14.50 14.10 0.97
N GLY A 231 13.49 13.23 1.05
CA GLY A 231 12.51 13.07 -0.03
C GLY A 231 11.65 14.31 -0.26
N VAL A 232 11.20 14.97 0.81
CA VAL A 232 10.44 16.24 0.72
C VAL A 232 11.32 17.37 0.18
N SER A 233 12.59 17.45 0.61
CA SER A 233 13.54 18.42 0.07
C SER A 233 13.78 18.20 -1.41
N PHE A 234 13.95 16.95 -1.83
CA PHE A 234 14.07 16.60 -3.24
C PHE A 234 12.82 16.98 -4.02
N TRP A 235 11.63 16.74 -3.49
CA TRP A 235 10.36 17.15 -4.10
C TRP A 235 10.28 18.68 -4.26
N TYR A 236 10.65 19.41 -3.20
CA TYR A 236 10.69 20.87 -3.25
C TYR A 236 11.68 21.39 -4.30
N LEU A 237 12.89 20.81 -4.38
CA LEU A 237 13.89 21.20 -5.37
C LEU A 237 13.44 20.91 -6.82
N LEU A 238 12.66 19.85 -7.03
CA LEU A 238 12.09 19.55 -8.34
C LEU A 238 11.02 20.55 -8.76
N GLY A 239 10.09 20.89 -7.86
CA GLY A 239 8.83 21.51 -8.21
C GLY A 239 8.56 22.89 -7.60
N HIS A 240 9.34 23.32 -6.61
CA HIS A 240 9.12 24.59 -5.89
C HIS A 240 7.64 24.81 -5.50
N SER A 241 6.98 25.79 -6.09
CA SER A 241 5.56 26.09 -5.85
C SER A 241 4.61 24.98 -6.28
N GLY A 242 4.97 24.17 -7.27
CA GLY A 242 4.15 23.05 -7.75
C GLY A 242 4.02 21.93 -6.72
N MET A 243 4.99 21.73 -5.82
CA MET A 243 4.82 20.85 -4.66
C MET A 243 3.69 21.36 -3.76
N VAL A 244 3.61 22.65 -3.51
CA VAL A 244 2.55 23.25 -2.70
C VAL A 244 1.19 23.08 -3.37
N SER A 245 1.12 23.25 -4.70
CA SER A 245 -0.10 22.99 -5.48
C SER A 245 -0.57 21.54 -5.37
N ALA A 246 0.34 20.57 -5.42
CA ALA A 246 0.01 19.16 -5.25
C ALA A 246 -0.57 18.87 -3.84
N ILE A 247 0.00 19.47 -2.80
CA ILE A 247 -0.51 19.32 -1.42
C ILE A 247 -1.89 20.00 -1.28
N ARG A 248 -2.05 21.20 -1.84
CA ARG A 248 -3.32 21.94 -1.81
C ARG A 248 -4.42 21.17 -2.54
N PHE A 249 -4.13 20.58 -3.69
CA PHE A 249 -5.04 19.74 -4.44
C PHE A 249 -5.69 18.65 -3.56
N HIS A 250 -4.90 17.97 -2.72
CA HIS A 250 -5.44 16.98 -1.80
C HIS A 250 -6.23 17.57 -0.63
N ALA A 251 -5.87 18.77 -0.18
CA ALA A 251 -6.57 19.45 0.90
C ALA A 251 -7.95 20.00 0.47
N GLU A 252 -8.09 20.35 -0.80
CA GLU A 252 -9.32 20.91 -1.41
C GLU A 252 -10.29 19.83 -1.92
N ARG A 253 -9.88 18.56 -1.96
CA ARG A 253 -10.76 17.46 -2.41
C ARG A 253 -12.01 17.35 -1.53
N VAL A 254 -13.12 17.09 -2.19
CA VAL A 254 -14.41 16.85 -1.56
C VAL A 254 -14.71 15.36 -1.42
N LEU A 255 -15.96 14.99 -1.18
CA LEU A 255 -16.35 13.60 -0.92
C LEU A 255 -16.25 12.76 -2.19
N GLU A 256 -15.26 11.88 -2.25
CA GLU A 256 -15.02 11.01 -3.40
C GLU A 256 -16.00 9.85 -3.44
N ILE A 257 -16.49 9.51 -4.65
CA ILE A 257 -17.51 8.49 -4.86
C ILE A 257 -17.11 7.11 -4.32
N GLU A 258 -15.81 6.81 -4.30
CA GLU A 258 -15.26 5.54 -3.79
C GLU A 258 -15.23 5.47 -2.26
N SER A 259 -15.51 6.59 -1.56
CA SER A 259 -15.52 6.61 -0.09
C SER A 259 -16.74 5.94 0.51
N VAL A 260 -16.60 5.38 1.70
CA VAL A 260 -17.73 4.79 2.46
C VAL A 260 -18.83 5.82 2.71
N TYR A 261 -18.45 7.06 2.98
CA TYR A 261 -19.39 8.15 3.22
C TYR A 261 -20.22 8.50 1.98
N ALA A 262 -19.60 8.53 0.80
CA ALA A 262 -20.30 8.75 -0.46
C ALA A 262 -21.27 7.60 -0.75
N GLY A 263 -20.85 6.36 -0.51
CA GLY A 263 -21.72 5.19 -0.66
C GLY A 263 -22.96 5.27 0.24
N LEU A 264 -22.79 5.66 1.51
CA LEU A 264 -23.89 5.85 2.44
C LEU A 264 -24.80 7.00 2.01
N LEU A 265 -24.23 8.13 1.58
CA LEU A 265 -25.01 9.28 1.12
C LEU A 265 -25.84 8.96 -0.12
N MET A 266 -25.26 8.25 -1.10
CA MET A 266 -25.96 7.80 -2.29
C MET A 266 -27.08 6.79 -1.95
N LEU A 267 -26.83 5.89 -0.99
CA LEU A 267 -27.86 4.97 -0.52
C LEU A 267 -29.03 5.73 0.13
N LEU A 268 -28.75 6.67 1.03
CA LEU A 268 -29.78 7.52 1.65
C LEU A 268 -30.57 8.30 0.62
N GLY A 269 -29.93 8.89 -0.37
CA GLY A 269 -30.61 9.59 -1.45
C GLY A 269 -31.53 8.70 -2.28
N ARG A 270 -31.14 7.47 -2.55
CA ARG A 270 -31.99 6.49 -3.24
C ARG A 270 -33.19 6.00 -2.42
N LEU A 271 -33.09 6.04 -1.11
CA LEU A 271 -34.17 5.69 -0.19
C LEU A 271 -35.14 6.87 0.06
N GLY A 272 -35.07 7.94 -0.72
CA GLY A 272 -35.94 9.10 -0.60
C GLY A 272 -35.48 10.12 0.45
N GLY A 273 -34.21 10.02 0.91
CA GLY A 273 -33.60 11.00 1.80
C GLY A 273 -33.00 12.20 1.04
N GLU A 274 -31.84 12.64 1.48
CA GLU A 274 -31.12 13.79 0.95
C GLU A 274 -30.75 13.64 -0.54
N PRO A 275 -31.09 14.59 -1.41
CA PRO A 275 -30.70 14.55 -2.82
C PRO A 275 -29.17 14.70 -2.97
N PHE A 276 -28.62 14.00 -3.95
CA PHE A 276 -27.20 14.07 -4.28
C PHE A 276 -26.97 14.21 -5.77
N GLY A 277 -25.87 14.84 -6.14
CA GLY A 277 -25.32 14.89 -7.48
C GLY A 277 -23.97 14.18 -7.56
N VAL A 278 -23.59 13.76 -8.76
CA VAL A 278 -22.25 13.26 -9.04
C VAL A 278 -21.62 14.17 -10.08
N GLN A 279 -20.44 14.69 -9.80
CA GLN A 279 -19.69 15.54 -10.71
C GLN A 279 -18.27 15.02 -10.87
N TRP A 280 -17.62 15.42 -11.97
CA TRP A 280 -16.20 15.17 -12.15
C TRP A 280 -15.40 16.36 -11.60
N GLY A 281 -14.53 16.11 -10.62
CA GLY A 281 -13.67 17.11 -10.03
C GLY A 281 -12.39 16.47 -9.47
N HIS A 282 -11.33 17.23 -9.34
CA HIS A 282 -10.04 16.80 -8.75
C HIS A 282 -9.56 15.41 -9.23
N GLY A 283 -9.73 15.11 -10.54
CA GLY A 283 -9.27 13.84 -11.12
C GLY A 283 -10.11 12.60 -10.77
N SER A 284 -11.24 12.76 -10.09
CA SER A 284 -12.15 11.67 -9.68
C SER A 284 -13.62 12.07 -9.77
N TYR A 285 -14.54 11.11 -9.60
CA TYR A 285 -15.96 11.41 -9.40
C TYR A 285 -16.21 11.77 -7.93
N GLU A 286 -16.90 12.87 -7.72
CA GLU A 286 -17.22 13.45 -6.43
C GLU A 286 -18.73 13.43 -6.19
N VAL A 287 -19.14 13.15 -4.95
CA VAL A 287 -20.56 13.20 -4.56
C VAL A 287 -20.84 14.53 -3.86
N VAL A 288 -21.77 15.28 -4.39
CA VAL A 288 -22.18 16.60 -3.92
C VAL A 288 -23.59 16.54 -3.35
N SER A 289 -23.75 17.02 -2.12
CA SER A 289 -25.02 17.13 -1.41
C SER A 289 -24.89 18.25 -0.38
N SER A 290 -25.99 18.73 0.17
CA SER A 290 -25.98 19.70 1.27
C SER A 290 -25.28 19.15 2.52
N LEU A 291 -25.25 17.83 2.71
CA LEU A 291 -24.55 17.14 3.80
C LEU A 291 -23.05 16.92 3.58
N SER A 292 -22.55 17.02 2.35
CA SER A 292 -21.15 16.73 2.02
C SER A 292 -20.14 17.54 2.88
N PRO A 293 -20.31 18.85 3.12
CA PRO A 293 -19.37 19.60 3.97
C PRO A 293 -19.36 19.11 5.44
N ALA A 294 -20.54 18.79 6.00
CA ALA A 294 -20.63 18.28 7.36
C ALA A 294 -20.01 16.89 7.49
N ILE A 295 -20.22 16.02 6.51
CA ILE A 295 -19.60 14.69 6.46
C ILE A 295 -18.09 14.80 6.37
N LEU A 296 -17.54 15.68 5.51
CA LEU A 296 -16.12 15.94 5.40
C LEU A 296 -15.51 16.42 6.72
N ALA A 297 -16.18 17.34 7.40
CA ALA A 297 -15.73 17.82 8.70
C ALA A 297 -15.75 16.68 9.73
N ALA A 298 -16.85 15.94 9.82
CA ALA A 298 -16.99 14.82 10.77
C ALA A 298 -15.96 13.71 10.49
N SER A 299 -15.69 13.36 9.23
CA SER A 299 -14.74 12.31 8.88
C SER A 299 -13.34 12.56 9.41
N ARG A 300 -12.89 13.82 9.43
CA ARG A 300 -11.57 14.21 9.98
C ARG A 300 -11.48 13.91 11.47
N TYR A 301 -12.52 14.23 12.24
CA TYR A 301 -12.56 13.93 13.67
C TYR A 301 -12.67 12.43 13.94
N ILE A 302 -13.47 11.72 13.14
CA ILE A 302 -13.58 10.26 13.22
C ILE A 302 -12.23 9.60 12.93
N GLN A 303 -11.50 10.04 11.92
CA GLN A 303 -10.15 9.56 11.63
C GLN A 303 -9.20 9.78 12.79
N LEU A 304 -9.15 10.99 13.34
CA LEU A 304 -8.28 11.32 14.47
C LEU A 304 -8.63 10.47 15.71
N ALA A 305 -9.92 10.31 16.00
CA ALA A 305 -10.38 9.48 17.11
C ALA A 305 -9.98 8.01 16.95
N LEU A 306 -10.19 7.43 15.75
CA LEU A 306 -9.83 6.04 15.47
C LEU A 306 -8.32 5.82 15.45
N LEU A 307 -7.53 6.78 14.95
CA LEU A 307 -6.07 6.76 15.07
C LEU A 307 -5.67 6.73 16.55
N GLY A 308 -6.24 7.59 17.38
CA GLY A 308 -5.99 7.61 18.83
C GLY A 308 -6.37 6.29 19.51
N ILE A 309 -7.56 5.78 19.27
CA ILE A 309 -8.06 4.51 19.82
C ILE A 309 -7.17 3.34 19.42
N SER A 310 -6.72 3.30 18.17
CA SER A 310 -5.85 2.23 17.64
C SER A 310 -4.46 2.20 18.29
N LEU A 311 -4.03 3.30 18.91
CA LEU A 311 -2.77 3.38 19.66
C LEU A 311 -2.87 2.87 21.10
N ILE A 312 -4.08 2.81 21.68
CA ILE A 312 -4.29 2.39 23.09
C ILE A 312 -3.75 0.98 23.39
N PRO A 313 -3.99 -0.06 22.55
CA PRO A 313 -3.47 -1.40 22.81
C PRO A 313 -1.94 -1.45 22.84
N LEU A 314 -1.27 -0.59 22.06
CA LEU A 314 0.18 -0.54 21.98
C LEU A 314 0.81 -0.02 23.28
N ALA A 315 0.21 1.01 23.87
CA ALA A 315 0.64 1.56 25.15
C ALA A 315 0.50 0.54 26.30
N ARG A 316 -0.42 -0.44 26.15
CA ARG A 316 -0.74 -1.43 27.19
C ARG A 316 -0.02 -2.79 27.04
N SER A 317 0.46 -3.18 25.87
CA SER A 317 0.81 -4.59 25.60
C SER A 317 2.16 -4.86 24.90
N GLY A 318 3.00 -3.86 24.67
CA GLY A 318 4.32 -4.04 24.08
C GLY A 318 4.32 -4.48 22.61
N SER A 319 5.49 -4.92 22.11
CA SER A 319 5.78 -5.14 20.69
C SER A 319 4.96 -6.22 19.98
N ASP A 320 4.46 -7.22 20.70
CA ASP A 320 3.81 -8.39 20.08
C ASP A 320 2.45 -8.07 19.45
N ARG A 321 1.78 -7.04 19.91
CA ARG A 321 0.52 -6.52 19.32
C ARG A 321 0.73 -5.40 18.31
N GLY A 322 1.96 -4.97 18.10
CA GLY A 322 2.26 -3.84 17.23
C GLY A 322 1.82 -4.03 15.79
N LEU A 323 1.99 -5.22 15.21
CA LEU A 323 1.51 -5.53 13.86
C LEU A 323 -0.02 -5.50 13.76
N GLN A 324 -0.73 -5.99 14.78
CA GLN A 324 -2.19 -5.93 14.84
C GLN A 324 -2.66 -4.47 14.92
N CYS A 325 -1.98 -3.64 15.71
CA CYS A 325 -2.27 -2.20 15.79
C CYS A 325 -2.01 -1.49 14.45
N CYS A 326 -0.92 -1.81 13.75
CA CYS A 326 -0.66 -1.27 12.41
C CYS A 326 -1.77 -1.64 11.42
N GLY A 327 -2.21 -2.90 11.42
CA GLY A 327 -3.33 -3.36 10.59
C GLY A 327 -4.64 -2.65 10.93
N ALA A 328 -4.96 -2.52 12.21
CA ALA A 328 -6.16 -1.82 12.69
C ALA A 328 -6.14 -0.33 12.32
N LEU A 329 -4.99 0.35 12.50
CA LEU A 329 -4.80 1.74 12.10
C LEU A 329 -5.01 1.95 10.60
N THR A 330 -4.43 1.07 9.79
CA THR A 330 -4.56 1.14 8.33
C THR A 330 -6.00 0.96 7.91
N LEU A 331 -6.67 -0.07 8.44
CA LEU A 331 -8.07 -0.33 8.13
C LEU A 331 -8.95 0.84 8.59
N ALA A 332 -8.75 1.34 9.81
CA ALA A 332 -9.49 2.49 10.32
C ALA A 332 -9.30 3.72 9.42
N PHE A 333 -8.06 4.00 9.00
CA PHE A 333 -7.77 5.12 8.11
C PHE A 333 -8.49 4.95 6.76
N ILE A 334 -8.35 3.78 6.11
CA ILE A 334 -8.95 3.52 4.79
C ILE A 334 -10.48 3.63 4.86
N VAL A 335 -11.12 3.01 5.86
CA VAL A 335 -12.58 3.00 6.00
C VAL A 335 -13.13 4.40 6.29
N THR A 336 -12.37 5.24 6.98
CA THR A 336 -12.82 6.59 7.38
C THR A 336 -12.27 7.71 6.50
N ALA A 337 -11.48 7.40 5.48
CA ALA A 337 -11.03 8.40 4.53
C ALA A 337 -12.18 8.89 3.65
N PRO A 338 -12.46 10.19 3.61
CA PRO A 338 -13.45 10.76 2.69
C PRO A 338 -12.93 10.80 1.25
N VAL A 339 -11.62 10.66 1.10
CA VAL A 339 -10.87 10.66 -0.15
C VAL A 339 -9.96 9.43 -0.14
N LEU A 340 -10.20 8.49 -1.04
CA LEU A 340 -9.44 7.22 -1.14
C LEU A 340 -8.42 7.23 -2.28
N SER A 341 -8.65 8.06 -3.27
CA SER A 341 -7.78 8.20 -4.43
C SER A 341 -6.57 9.11 -4.13
N PRO A 342 -5.50 8.98 -4.89
CA PRO A 342 -4.17 9.52 -4.61
C PRO A 342 -4.14 10.99 -4.36
#